data_50fe6b15469b88f0fdec14a4eaf7139a
#
_entry.id   50fe6b15469b88f0fdec14a4eaf7139a
#
_cell.length_a   1.000
_cell.length_b   1.000
_cell.length_c   1.000
_cell.angle_alpha   90.00
_cell.angle_beta   90.00
_cell.angle_gamma   90.00
#
_symmetry.space_group_name_H-M   'P 1'
#
loop_
_entity.id
_entity.type
_entity.pdbx_description
1 polymer ?
#
loop_
_entity_poly.entity_id
_entity_poly.type
_entity_poly.pdbx_seq_one_letter_code
_entity_poly.pdbx_strand_id
1 'polypeptide(L)'
;LLSLAFLRPEFALAFLFVTNLRHSMRIQALSTPAILALADGSLFYGTSIGADGETSGEVVFNTAMTGYQEILTDPSYSRQMVTLTYPHIGNTGVNDEDVESDRIQAAGLIIRDLPLAASNWRNQGSLDSYLRESGVVGIADIDTRRLTRILRDKGSQNGAIVAGEGATAERALELAKAFPGLKGMDLAKEVTCDKVYHWSETEWDLSAGYGERTGGRFKVVAWDYGVKRNILRMLASRDCDITVVPAQTPAAEVLAMNPDGIFLSNGPGDPEPCDYAIKAIGEVLETNIPVFGICLGHQLLALASGAQSMKMGHGHHGANHPVQDIAKGTVMITSQNHGFAVDEATLPAHVEATHKSLFDGTLQGIRRTDKPAYSFQGHPEASPGPHDVAPLFDEFIRLMEARSA
;
A
#
# COMPACT_ATOMS: atom_id res chain seq x y z
N LEU A 1 47.25 14.02 -13.85
CA LEU A 1 47.02 12.96 -14.84
C LEU A 1 48.27 12.49 -15.61
N LEU A 2 49.49 12.84 -15.18
CA LEU A 2 50.75 12.56 -15.92
C LEU A 2 51.75 11.71 -15.13
N SER A 3 51.35 10.89 -14.16
CA SER A 3 52.30 10.10 -13.34
C SER A 3 52.01 8.62 -13.15
N LEU A 4 50.99 8.08 -13.81
CA LEU A 4 50.62 6.64 -13.67
C LEU A 4 51.21 5.71 -14.74
N ALA A 5 51.96 6.25 -15.72
CA ALA A 5 52.46 5.48 -16.86
C ALA A 5 53.72 4.64 -16.56
N PHE A 6 54.33 4.73 -15.36
CA PHE A 6 55.57 4.05 -15.02
C PHE A 6 55.50 3.11 -13.80
N LEU A 7 54.34 2.87 -13.25
CA LEU A 7 54.15 1.90 -12.18
C LEU A 7 53.99 0.49 -12.77
N ARG A 8 54.78 -0.49 -12.24
CA ARG A 8 54.53 -1.89 -12.60
C ARG A 8 53.08 -2.30 -12.32
N PRO A 9 52.43 -3.18 -13.11
CA PRO A 9 51.04 -3.51 -12.96
C PRO A 9 50.61 -3.91 -11.56
N GLU A 10 51.50 -4.54 -10.81
CA GLU A 10 51.31 -4.99 -9.44
C GLU A 10 51.11 -3.82 -8.45
N PHE A 11 51.84 -2.72 -8.64
CA PHE A 11 51.73 -1.51 -7.82
C PHE A 11 50.53 -0.67 -8.23
N ALA A 12 50.15 -0.66 -9.49
CA ALA A 12 48.96 0.02 -9.95
C ALA A 12 47.67 -0.64 -9.39
N LEU A 13 47.60 -1.99 -9.34
CA LEU A 13 46.50 -2.71 -8.69
C LEU A 13 46.44 -2.48 -7.19
N ALA A 14 47.59 -2.50 -6.48
CA ALA A 14 47.65 -2.21 -5.05
C ALA A 14 47.21 -0.77 -4.73
N PHE A 15 47.63 0.19 -5.58
CA PHE A 15 47.25 1.60 -5.40
C PHE A 15 45.73 1.82 -5.66
N LEU A 16 45.16 1.18 -6.69
CA LEU A 16 43.71 1.18 -6.96
C LEU A 16 42.95 0.51 -5.83
N PHE A 17 43.46 -0.60 -5.27
CA PHE A 17 42.82 -1.29 -4.15
C PHE A 17 42.82 -0.47 -2.89
N VAL A 18 43.95 0.20 -2.55
CA VAL A 18 44.08 1.08 -1.38
C VAL A 18 43.28 2.36 -1.53
N THR A 19 43.20 2.93 -2.75
CA THR A 19 42.35 4.11 -3.02
C THR A 19 40.88 3.77 -2.95
N ASN A 20 40.46 2.62 -3.46
CA ASN A 20 39.09 2.12 -3.33
C ASN A 20 38.71 1.79 -1.88
N LEU A 21 39.61 1.16 -1.13
CA LEU A 21 39.40 0.93 0.32
C LEU A 21 39.29 2.26 1.11
N ARG A 22 40.14 3.25 0.83
CA ARG A 22 40.05 4.57 1.47
C ARG A 22 38.81 5.34 1.05
N HIS A 23 38.33 5.16 -0.18
CA HIS A 23 37.08 5.76 -0.66
C HIS A 23 35.88 5.09 0.00
N SER A 24 35.86 3.76 0.06
CA SER A 24 34.84 2.99 0.77
C SER A 24 34.79 3.29 2.28
N MET A 25 35.96 3.38 2.93
CA MET A 25 36.05 3.79 4.36
C MET A 25 35.62 5.24 4.60
N ARG A 26 35.88 6.15 3.65
CA ARG A 26 35.42 7.56 3.76
C ARG A 26 33.90 7.66 3.55
N ILE A 27 33.32 6.85 2.68
CA ILE A 27 31.87 6.79 2.47
C ILE A 27 31.20 6.22 3.73
N GLN A 28 31.73 5.15 4.33
CA GLN A 28 31.25 4.62 5.60
C GLN A 28 31.40 5.57 6.80
N ALA A 29 32.43 6.43 6.80
CA ALA A 29 32.62 7.40 7.86
C ALA A 29 31.71 8.64 7.75
N LEU A 30 30.91 8.76 6.70
CA LEU A 30 29.94 9.84 6.45
C LEU A 30 28.50 9.36 6.46
N SER A 31 28.25 8.06 6.63
CA SER A 31 26.90 7.52 6.69
C SER A 31 26.35 7.53 8.11
N THR A 32 25.21 8.14 8.31
CA THR A 32 24.48 8.12 9.58
C THR A 32 24.00 6.68 9.88
N PRO A 33 24.29 6.13 11.09
CA PRO A 33 23.89 4.77 11.42
C PRO A 33 22.37 4.64 11.58
N ALA A 34 21.84 3.46 11.27
CA ALA A 34 20.47 3.09 11.59
C ALA A 34 20.42 1.63 12.04
N ILE A 35 19.48 1.32 12.94
CA ILE A 35 19.25 -0.02 13.48
C ILE A 35 17.78 -0.36 13.36
N LEU A 36 17.49 -1.48 12.71
CA LEU A 36 16.17 -2.11 12.73
C LEU A 36 16.18 -3.25 13.74
N ALA A 37 15.26 -3.24 14.70
CA ALA A 37 14.97 -4.34 15.59
C ALA A 37 13.57 -4.92 15.32
N LEU A 38 13.45 -6.24 15.38
CA LEU A 38 12.15 -6.93 15.43
C LEU A 38 11.86 -7.34 16.88
N ALA A 39 10.59 -7.46 17.23
CA ALA A 39 10.15 -7.83 18.58
C ALA A 39 10.66 -9.22 19.03
N ASP A 40 10.99 -10.11 18.07
CA ASP A 40 11.61 -11.43 18.34
C ASP A 40 13.08 -11.36 18.76
N GLY A 41 13.69 -10.14 18.78
CA GLY A 41 15.09 -9.90 19.11
C GLY A 41 16.03 -9.86 17.91
N SER A 42 15.54 -10.07 16.68
CA SER A 42 16.38 -9.96 15.48
C SER A 42 16.81 -8.52 15.25
N LEU A 43 18.11 -8.32 14.99
CA LEU A 43 18.72 -7.01 14.75
C LEU A 43 19.33 -6.94 13.34
N PHE A 44 19.21 -5.75 12.73
CA PHE A 44 19.81 -5.39 11.46
C PHE A 44 20.47 -4.02 11.60
N TYR A 45 21.74 -3.95 11.25
CA TYR A 45 22.54 -2.72 11.29
C TYR A 45 22.74 -2.22 9.86
N GLY A 46 22.45 -0.97 9.61
CA GLY A 46 22.53 -0.37 8.29
C GLY A 46 22.77 1.14 8.34
N THR A 47 22.45 1.80 7.25
CA THR A 47 22.62 3.23 7.04
C THR A 47 21.25 3.93 7.05
N SER A 48 21.17 5.07 7.74
CA SER A 48 19.99 5.94 7.69
C SER A 48 19.78 6.50 6.28
N ILE A 49 18.55 6.40 5.80
CA ILE A 49 18.04 7.09 4.62
C ILE A 49 16.78 7.85 5.03
N GLY A 50 16.69 9.12 4.68
CA GLY A 50 15.59 9.98 5.11
C GLY A 50 15.86 10.72 6.43
N ALA A 51 14.84 10.87 7.28
CA ALA A 51 14.96 11.62 8.53
C ALA A 51 15.67 10.83 9.62
N ASP A 52 16.44 11.53 10.46
CA ASP A 52 16.93 10.99 11.73
C ASP A 52 15.76 10.89 12.73
N GLY A 53 15.82 9.90 13.62
CA GLY A 53 14.78 9.71 14.65
C GLY A 53 14.38 8.26 14.85
N GLU A 54 13.19 8.07 15.35
CA GLU A 54 12.66 6.76 15.75
C GLU A 54 11.29 6.53 15.10
N THR A 55 11.04 5.32 14.64
CA THR A 55 9.72 4.87 14.17
C THR A 55 9.46 3.44 14.60
N SER A 56 8.18 3.09 14.82
CA SER A 56 7.76 1.72 15.11
C SER A 56 6.49 1.37 14.35
N GLY A 57 6.31 0.09 14.05
CA GLY A 57 5.17 -0.40 13.29
C GLY A 57 5.24 -1.90 13.05
N GLU A 58 4.25 -2.42 12.33
CA GLU A 58 4.32 -3.79 11.81
C GLU A 58 5.26 -3.82 10.61
N VAL A 59 6.28 -4.69 10.62
CA VAL A 59 7.20 -4.87 9.50
C VAL A 59 6.60 -5.84 8.51
N VAL A 60 6.38 -5.36 7.28
CA VAL A 60 5.88 -6.16 6.16
C VAL A 60 6.88 -6.13 5.01
N PHE A 61 6.76 -7.07 4.07
CA PHE A 61 7.58 -7.03 2.85
C PHE A 61 6.68 -6.90 1.62
N ASN A 62 7.13 -6.15 0.62
CA ASN A 62 6.46 -6.01 -0.66
C ASN A 62 7.38 -6.49 -1.79
N THR A 63 6.83 -7.30 -2.71
CA THR A 63 7.58 -7.93 -3.81
C THR A 63 7.53 -7.14 -5.12
N ALA A 64 6.89 -5.97 -5.16
CA ALA A 64 6.89 -5.11 -6.34
C ALA A 64 8.31 -4.65 -6.70
N MET A 65 8.62 -4.62 -7.99
CA MET A 65 9.92 -4.18 -8.50
C MET A 65 9.98 -2.67 -8.77
N THR A 66 8.81 -2.03 -8.84
CA THR A 66 8.61 -0.60 -9.17
C THR A 66 7.51 -0.03 -8.29
N GLY A 67 7.30 1.29 -8.35
CA GLY A 67 6.18 1.93 -7.67
C GLY A 67 6.41 2.12 -6.17
N TYR A 68 7.65 2.33 -5.75
CA TYR A 68 7.96 2.54 -4.33
C TYR A 68 7.36 3.85 -3.78
N GLN A 69 7.17 4.87 -4.61
CA GLN A 69 6.57 6.13 -4.20
C GLN A 69 5.07 5.97 -3.98
N GLU A 70 4.37 5.26 -4.87
CA GLU A 70 2.97 4.88 -4.71
C GLU A 70 2.78 4.00 -3.46
N ILE A 71 3.66 3.02 -3.22
CA ILE A 71 3.64 2.19 -2.00
C ILE A 71 3.80 3.05 -0.74
N LEU A 72 4.74 4.00 -0.73
CA LEU A 72 4.98 4.87 0.43
C LEU A 72 3.78 5.77 0.73
N THR A 73 3.06 6.21 -0.29
CA THR A 73 1.93 7.15 -0.18
C THR A 73 0.56 6.46 -0.11
N ASP A 74 0.49 5.12 -0.22
CA ASP A 74 -0.74 4.34 -0.04
C ASP A 74 -1.17 4.34 1.45
N PRO A 75 -2.35 4.89 1.78
CA PRO A 75 -2.84 4.92 3.16
C PRO A 75 -2.95 3.54 3.82
N SER A 76 -3.10 2.47 3.04
CA SER A 76 -3.16 1.10 3.55
C SER A 76 -1.89 0.66 4.28
N TYR A 77 -0.75 1.35 4.10
CA TYR A 77 0.49 1.11 4.85
C TYR A 77 0.61 1.93 6.15
N SER A 78 -0.43 2.62 6.58
CA SER A 78 -0.39 3.34 7.87
C SER A 78 0.00 2.40 9.02
N ARG A 79 0.94 2.84 9.87
CA ARG A 79 1.53 2.05 10.97
C ARG A 79 2.32 0.81 10.51
N GLN A 80 2.68 0.70 9.22
CA GLN A 80 3.54 -0.37 8.70
C GLN A 80 4.88 0.17 8.21
N MET A 81 5.96 -0.55 8.49
CA MET A 81 7.28 -0.33 7.91
C MET A 81 7.47 -1.29 6.74
N VAL A 82 7.66 -0.74 5.55
CA VAL A 82 7.66 -1.53 4.30
C VAL A 82 9.06 -1.95 3.92
N THR A 83 9.31 -3.26 3.87
CA THR A 83 10.52 -3.84 3.32
C THR A 83 10.33 -4.11 1.83
N LEU A 84 11.05 -3.40 0.97
CA LEU A 84 11.03 -3.66 -0.48
C LEU A 84 12.06 -4.74 -0.81
N THR A 85 11.59 -5.85 -1.42
CA THR A 85 12.46 -7.00 -1.71
C THR A 85 13.34 -6.82 -2.94
N TYR A 86 12.97 -5.88 -3.83
CA TYR A 86 13.80 -5.51 -4.97
C TYR A 86 15.09 -4.81 -4.49
N PRO A 87 16.28 -5.17 -5.02
CA PRO A 87 17.55 -4.71 -4.46
C PRO A 87 17.80 -3.21 -4.60
N HIS A 88 17.40 -2.59 -5.71
CA HIS A 88 17.71 -1.21 -6.06
C HIS A 88 16.47 -0.32 -5.98
N ILE A 89 16.26 0.32 -4.85
CA ILE A 89 15.10 1.20 -4.60
C ILE A 89 15.55 2.67 -4.58
N GLY A 90 14.83 3.53 -5.30
CA GLY A 90 15.20 4.92 -5.53
C GLY A 90 15.89 5.18 -6.86
N ASN A 91 16.09 4.13 -7.67
CA ASN A 91 16.79 4.21 -8.95
C ASN A 91 16.09 5.06 -10.02
N THR A 92 14.77 5.23 -9.92
CA THR A 92 13.97 6.08 -10.82
C THR A 92 13.75 7.49 -10.26
N GLY A 93 14.18 7.75 -9.03
CA GLY A 93 13.89 9.01 -8.32
C GLY A 93 12.46 9.10 -7.82
N VAL A 94 12.02 10.32 -7.53
CA VAL A 94 10.64 10.66 -7.14
C VAL A 94 10.12 11.78 -8.03
N ASN A 95 8.78 11.92 -8.11
CA ASN A 95 8.10 12.97 -8.85
C ASN A 95 6.74 13.28 -8.22
N ASP A 96 6.08 14.37 -8.66
CA ASP A 96 4.81 14.84 -8.10
C ASP A 96 3.59 14.05 -8.58
N GLU A 97 3.74 13.19 -9.59
CA GLU A 97 2.62 12.46 -10.20
C GLU A 97 2.41 11.07 -9.56
N ASP A 98 3.49 10.41 -9.12
CA ASP A 98 3.45 9.03 -8.62
C ASP A 98 3.09 8.98 -7.11
N VAL A 99 1.99 9.65 -6.72
CA VAL A 99 1.51 9.70 -5.34
C VAL A 99 0.05 9.26 -5.26
N GLU A 100 -0.25 8.47 -4.23
CA GLU A 100 -1.59 7.94 -3.99
C GLU A 100 -2.35 8.66 -2.85
N SER A 101 -1.68 9.56 -2.12
CA SER A 101 -2.26 10.47 -1.13
C SER A 101 -1.39 11.71 -0.93
N ASP A 102 -1.79 12.62 -0.04
CA ASP A 102 -1.13 13.91 0.17
C ASP A 102 0.23 13.83 0.89
N ARG A 103 0.57 12.67 1.46
CA ARG A 103 1.79 12.47 2.24
C ARG A 103 2.26 11.02 2.19
N ILE A 104 3.47 10.77 2.66
CA ILE A 104 3.91 9.41 2.96
C ILE A 104 3.08 8.88 4.14
N GLN A 105 2.49 7.71 3.97
CA GLN A 105 1.64 7.04 4.95
C GLN A 105 2.37 5.90 5.66
N ALA A 106 3.33 5.26 4.97
CA ALA A 106 4.16 4.21 5.57
C ALA A 106 4.93 4.75 6.78
N ALA A 107 4.97 3.99 7.88
CA ALA A 107 5.69 4.37 9.10
C ALA A 107 7.22 4.41 8.91
N GLY A 108 7.75 3.71 7.91
CA GLY A 108 9.17 3.70 7.58
C GLY A 108 9.48 2.85 6.35
N LEU A 109 10.67 3.05 5.80
CA LEU A 109 11.16 2.32 4.62
C LEU A 109 12.38 1.47 4.96
N ILE A 110 12.37 0.23 4.50
CA ILE A 110 13.45 -0.73 4.68
C ILE A 110 13.88 -1.25 3.32
N ILE A 111 15.13 -0.98 2.93
CA ILE A 111 15.66 -1.37 1.63
C ILE A 111 17.05 -2.01 1.75
N ARG A 112 17.46 -2.71 0.68
CA ARG A 112 18.80 -3.25 0.59
C ARG A 112 19.81 -2.21 0.15
N ASP A 113 19.51 -1.48 -0.92
CA ASP A 113 20.49 -0.62 -1.60
C ASP A 113 19.82 0.65 -2.10
N LEU A 114 20.39 1.80 -1.72
CA LEU A 114 19.98 3.10 -2.24
C LEU A 114 20.98 3.52 -3.31
N PRO A 115 20.58 3.68 -4.58
CA PRO A 115 21.45 4.07 -5.66
C PRO A 115 22.10 5.46 -5.41
N LEU A 116 23.36 5.62 -5.82
CA LEU A 116 24.09 6.89 -5.72
C LEU A 116 23.46 8.01 -6.58
N ALA A 117 22.75 7.63 -7.64
CA ALA A 117 22.07 8.57 -8.53
C ALA A 117 20.81 7.93 -9.10
N ALA A 118 19.72 8.69 -9.11
CA ALA A 118 18.53 8.34 -9.84
C ALA A 118 18.71 8.60 -11.35
N SER A 119 18.17 7.73 -12.19
CA SER A 119 18.26 7.83 -13.65
C SER A 119 16.94 7.46 -14.30
N ASN A 120 16.06 8.45 -14.45
CA ASN A 120 14.78 8.34 -15.15
C ASN A 120 14.38 9.72 -15.70
N TRP A 121 13.70 9.75 -16.84
CA TRP A 121 13.26 11.00 -17.46
C TRP A 121 12.19 11.75 -16.65
N ARG A 122 11.44 11.04 -15.76
CA ARG A 122 10.44 11.62 -14.85
C ARG A 122 11.03 12.02 -13.48
N ASN A 123 12.34 11.84 -13.28
CA ASN A 123 12.98 12.13 -12.00
C ASN A 123 12.99 13.63 -11.68
N GLN A 124 12.44 14.02 -10.55
CA GLN A 124 12.44 15.39 -10.01
C GLN A 124 13.26 15.50 -8.73
N GLY A 125 13.55 14.37 -8.04
CA GLY A 125 14.28 14.36 -6.79
C GLY A 125 14.76 12.98 -6.36
N SER A 126 15.63 12.92 -5.33
CA SER A 126 16.08 11.65 -4.77
C SER A 126 15.10 11.12 -3.72
N LEU A 127 15.02 9.79 -3.61
CA LEU A 127 14.20 9.12 -2.58
C LEU A 127 14.63 9.51 -1.15
N ASP A 128 15.95 9.64 -0.89
CA ASP A 128 16.48 10.05 0.41
C ASP A 128 16.01 11.46 0.80
N SER A 129 16.09 12.42 -0.11
CA SER A 129 15.58 13.79 0.12
C SER A 129 14.08 13.79 0.37
N TYR A 130 13.31 13.04 -0.42
CA TYR A 130 11.87 12.93 -0.28
C TYR A 130 11.45 12.38 1.09
N LEU A 131 12.13 11.32 1.57
CA LEU A 131 11.90 10.76 2.91
C LEU A 131 12.27 11.78 3.99
N ARG A 132 13.41 12.47 3.85
CA ARG A 132 13.89 13.46 4.83
C ARG A 132 12.95 14.66 4.93
N GLU A 133 12.52 15.21 3.82
CA GLU A 133 11.58 16.34 3.76
C GLU A 133 10.19 15.97 4.31
N SER A 134 9.80 14.71 4.15
CA SER A 134 8.56 14.15 4.70
C SER A 134 8.67 13.73 6.17
N GLY A 135 9.86 13.82 6.80
CA GLY A 135 10.08 13.40 8.18
C GLY A 135 10.02 11.89 8.40
N VAL A 136 10.23 11.09 7.34
CA VAL A 136 10.11 9.63 7.39
C VAL A 136 11.48 8.98 7.59
N VAL A 137 11.54 8.07 8.57
CA VAL A 137 12.75 7.30 8.90
C VAL A 137 12.89 6.10 7.97
N GLY A 138 14.08 5.85 7.47
CA GLY A 138 14.36 4.68 6.65
C GLY A 138 15.72 4.08 6.93
N ILE A 139 15.90 2.81 6.53
CA ILE A 139 17.16 2.09 6.67
C ILE A 139 17.52 1.37 5.36
N ALA A 140 18.77 1.51 4.94
CA ALA A 140 19.38 0.80 3.82
C ALA A 140 20.57 -0.05 4.29
N ASP A 141 21.22 -0.74 3.36
CA ASP A 141 22.42 -1.56 3.54
C ASP A 141 22.23 -2.77 4.46
N ILE A 142 20.99 -3.28 4.58
CA ILE A 142 20.68 -4.48 5.36
C ILE A 142 20.40 -5.70 4.48
N ASP A 143 20.47 -6.89 5.08
CA ASP A 143 20.07 -8.14 4.43
C ASP A 143 18.53 -8.27 4.40
N THR A 144 17.89 -7.63 3.42
CA THR A 144 16.43 -7.70 3.22
C THR A 144 15.96 -9.11 2.88
N ARG A 145 16.81 -9.97 2.29
CA ARG A 145 16.48 -11.37 2.05
C ARG A 145 16.33 -12.16 3.35
N ARG A 146 17.25 -11.96 4.31
CA ARG A 146 17.16 -12.55 5.66
C ARG A 146 15.90 -12.05 6.36
N LEU A 147 15.62 -10.75 6.30
CA LEU A 147 14.42 -10.14 6.88
C LEU A 147 13.14 -10.75 6.29
N THR A 148 13.02 -10.78 4.96
CA THR A 148 11.85 -11.34 4.27
C THR A 148 11.62 -12.81 4.65
N ARG A 149 12.69 -13.61 4.82
CA ARG A 149 12.54 -15.01 5.28
C ARG A 149 12.01 -15.11 6.69
N ILE A 150 12.44 -14.22 7.60
CA ILE A 150 11.91 -14.16 8.97
C ILE A 150 10.42 -13.86 8.94
N LEU A 151 10.01 -12.83 8.18
CA LEU A 151 8.60 -12.43 8.08
C LEU A 151 7.72 -13.51 7.43
N ARG A 152 8.24 -14.20 6.41
CA ARG A 152 7.53 -15.31 5.77
C ARG A 152 7.34 -16.50 6.72
N ASP A 153 8.41 -16.86 7.45
CA ASP A 153 8.44 -18.10 8.24
C ASP A 153 7.76 -17.91 9.62
N LYS A 154 7.77 -16.69 10.19
CA LYS A 154 7.22 -16.36 11.53
C LYS A 154 5.97 -15.48 11.49
N GLY A 155 5.58 -14.98 10.33
CA GLY A 155 4.55 -13.95 10.16
C GLY A 155 5.11 -12.53 10.24
N SER A 156 4.26 -11.54 9.98
CA SER A 156 4.58 -10.13 10.19
C SER A 156 5.00 -9.88 11.63
N GLN A 157 6.02 -9.07 11.82
CA GLN A 157 6.62 -8.80 13.12
C GLN A 157 6.47 -7.33 13.48
N ASN A 158 6.21 -7.04 14.75
CA ASN A 158 6.42 -5.70 15.26
C ASN A 158 7.91 -5.35 15.18
N GLY A 159 8.22 -4.13 14.80
CA GLY A 159 9.61 -3.67 14.70
C GLY A 159 9.74 -2.18 14.96
N ALA A 160 10.98 -1.73 15.02
CA ALA A 160 11.33 -0.32 15.11
C ALA A 160 12.64 -0.02 14.39
N ILE A 161 12.73 1.17 13.81
CA ILE A 161 13.96 1.72 13.27
C ILE A 161 14.37 2.89 14.17
N VAL A 162 15.64 2.91 14.58
CA VAL A 162 16.29 4.06 15.24
C VAL A 162 17.44 4.50 14.34
N ALA A 163 17.40 5.75 13.90
CA ALA A 163 18.36 6.35 12.98
C ALA A 163 19.00 7.61 13.58
N GLY A 164 20.27 7.81 13.35
CA GLY A 164 21.04 8.93 13.87
C GLY A 164 22.25 8.52 14.69
N GLU A 165 23.10 9.48 15.05
CA GLU A 165 24.35 9.24 15.82
C GLU A 165 24.12 8.58 17.20
N GLY A 166 22.91 8.70 17.76
CA GLY A 166 22.51 8.10 19.03
C GLY A 166 21.82 6.75 18.93
N ALA A 167 21.77 6.12 17.74
CA ALA A 167 21.05 4.87 17.53
C ALA A 167 21.65 3.72 18.34
N THR A 168 20.81 3.04 19.15
CA THR A 168 21.20 1.85 19.94
C THR A 168 20.25 0.68 19.70
N ALA A 169 20.80 -0.54 19.79
CA ALA A 169 20.01 -1.75 19.60
C ALA A 169 18.98 -1.95 20.73
N GLU A 170 19.33 -1.56 21.94
CA GLU A 170 18.47 -1.61 23.11
C GLU A 170 17.22 -0.74 22.91
N ARG A 171 17.41 0.51 22.42
CA ARG A 171 16.30 1.43 22.17
C ARG A 171 15.41 0.93 21.04
N ALA A 172 15.98 0.44 19.93
CA ALA A 172 15.22 -0.14 18.83
C ALA A 172 14.39 -1.35 19.29
N LEU A 173 14.96 -2.23 20.12
CA LEU A 173 14.28 -3.41 20.64
C LEU A 173 13.17 -3.05 21.65
N GLU A 174 13.39 -2.04 22.49
CA GLU A 174 12.38 -1.51 23.40
C GLU A 174 11.14 -1.02 22.62
N LEU A 175 11.34 -0.18 21.61
CA LEU A 175 10.27 0.34 20.75
C LEU A 175 9.54 -0.77 19.98
N ALA A 176 10.29 -1.73 19.41
CA ALA A 176 9.70 -2.85 18.68
C ALA A 176 8.77 -3.69 19.56
N LYS A 177 9.14 -3.93 20.84
CA LYS A 177 8.33 -4.66 21.82
C LYS A 177 7.16 -3.85 22.35
N ALA A 178 7.29 -2.53 22.39
CA ALA A 178 6.24 -1.64 22.88
C ALA A 178 5.09 -1.44 21.86
N PHE A 179 5.34 -1.70 20.56
CA PHE A 179 4.30 -1.56 19.54
C PHE A 179 3.21 -2.63 19.74
N PRO A 180 1.91 -2.24 19.85
CA PRO A 180 0.84 -3.19 20.21
C PRO A 180 0.42 -4.13 19.07
N GLY A 181 0.88 -3.89 17.82
CA GLY A 181 0.42 -4.59 16.62
C GLY A 181 -0.85 -3.97 16.05
N LEU A 182 -1.25 -4.40 14.85
CA LEU A 182 -2.39 -3.79 14.12
C LEU A 182 -3.76 -4.39 14.52
N LYS A 183 -3.79 -5.57 15.12
CA LYS A 183 -5.06 -6.21 15.52
C LYS A 183 -5.80 -5.34 16.54
N GLY A 184 -7.07 -5.04 16.27
CA GLY A 184 -7.90 -4.17 17.09
C GLY A 184 -7.69 -2.66 16.87
N MET A 185 -6.84 -2.26 15.90
CA MET A 185 -6.64 -0.85 15.54
C MET A 185 -7.59 -0.41 14.43
N ASP A 186 -8.42 0.59 14.71
CA ASP A 186 -9.22 1.30 13.71
C ASP A 186 -8.37 2.42 13.07
N LEU A 187 -7.59 2.04 12.07
CA LEU A 187 -6.74 3.00 11.37
C LEU A 187 -7.49 3.78 10.27
N ALA A 188 -8.64 3.32 9.84
CA ALA A 188 -9.48 4.04 8.89
C ALA A 188 -9.85 5.44 9.41
N LYS A 189 -10.08 5.59 10.73
CA LYS A 189 -10.30 6.88 11.37
C LYS A 189 -9.08 7.81 11.39
N GLU A 190 -7.87 7.26 11.29
CA GLU A 190 -6.63 8.06 11.29
C GLU A 190 -6.27 8.61 9.91
N VAL A 191 -6.71 7.94 8.84
CA VAL A 191 -6.32 8.26 7.46
C VAL A 191 -7.44 8.85 6.62
N THR A 192 -8.68 8.79 7.07
CA THR A 192 -9.84 9.33 6.37
C THR A 192 -9.75 10.85 6.19
N CYS A 193 -10.44 11.38 5.20
CA CYS A 193 -10.55 12.84 5.00
C CYS A 193 -11.34 13.52 6.13
N ASP A 194 -10.98 14.78 6.43
CA ASP A 194 -11.63 15.59 7.47
C ASP A 194 -13.01 16.10 7.07
N LYS A 195 -13.27 16.22 5.78
CA LYS A 195 -14.50 16.81 5.21
C LYS A 195 -14.85 16.22 3.86
N VAL A 196 -16.11 16.32 3.49
CA VAL A 196 -16.59 15.97 2.15
C VAL A 196 -15.89 16.80 1.09
N TYR A 197 -15.47 16.14 -0.01
CA TYR A 197 -14.91 16.81 -1.18
C TYR A 197 -15.33 16.11 -2.48
N HIS A 198 -15.15 16.82 -3.62
CA HIS A 198 -15.40 16.29 -4.95
C HIS A 198 -14.05 15.96 -5.63
N TRP A 199 -14.03 14.91 -6.42
CA TRP A 199 -12.87 14.47 -7.18
C TRP A 199 -13.11 14.65 -8.67
N SER A 200 -12.11 15.20 -9.39
CA SER A 200 -12.21 15.50 -10.83
C SER A 200 -11.08 14.93 -11.67
N GLU A 201 -9.94 14.57 -11.05
CA GLU A 201 -8.77 14.09 -11.78
C GLU A 201 -9.03 12.70 -12.39
N THR A 202 -8.63 12.50 -13.67
CA THR A 202 -8.76 11.24 -14.40
C THR A 202 -7.42 10.49 -14.46
N GLU A 203 -7.43 9.26 -15.01
CA GLU A 203 -6.22 8.45 -15.18
C GLU A 203 -5.13 9.18 -15.96
N TRP A 204 -3.87 8.87 -15.63
CA TRP A 204 -2.69 9.45 -16.25
C TRP A 204 -2.49 8.98 -17.70
N ASP A 205 -2.11 9.88 -18.60
CA ASP A 205 -1.77 9.60 -19.98
C ASP A 205 -0.33 10.07 -20.27
N LEU A 206 0.43 9.27 -21.01
CA LEU A 206 1.83 9.55 -21.30
C LEU A 206 2.07 10.89 -22.01
N SER A 207 1.10 11.36 -22.78
CA SER A 207 1.23 12.58 -23.59
C SER A 207 0.67 13.82 -22.91
N ALA A 208 -0.29 13.65 -21.98
CA ALA A 208 -1.09 14.73 -21.41
C ALA A 208 -0.97 14.83 -19.86
N GLY A 209 -0.39 13.84 -19.19
CA GLY A 209 -0.42 13.74 -17.73
C GLY A 209 -1.81 13.37 -17.22
N TYR A 210 -2.17 13.85 -16.03
CA TYR A 210 -3.53 13.68 -15.49
C TYR A 210 -4.50 14.63 -16.19
N GLY A 211 -5.67 14.11 -16.57
CA GLY A 211 -6.78 14.91 -17.08
C GLY A 211 -7.70 15.39 -15.96
N GLU A 212 -8.64 16.24 -16.30
CA GLU A 212 -9.71 16.69 -15.41
C GLU A 212 -11.08 16.45 -16.03
N ARG A 213 -12.04 16.07 -15.17
CA ARG A 213 -13.44 15.93 -15.54
C ARG A 213 -14.32 16.56 -14.48
N THR A 214 -15.20 17.44 -14.86
CA THR A 214 -16.21 18.03 -13.99
C THR A 214 -17.58 17.44 -14.31
N GLY A 215 -18.24 16.88 -13.27
CA GLY A 215 -19.49 16.15 -13.42
C GLY A 215 -19.30 14.76 -14.06
N GLY A 216 -20.39 14.03 -14.20
CA GLY A 216 -20.40 12.71 -14.79
C GLY A 216 -21.84 12.21 -14.96
N ARG A 217 -21.98 11.10 -15.69
CA ARG A 217 -23.28 10.45 -15.89
C ARG A 217 -23.82 9.80 -14.61
N PHE A 218 -22.91 9.27 -13.76
CA PHE A 218 -23.26 8.56 -12.53
C PHE A 218 -22.74 9.30 -11.32
N LYS A 219 -23.61 9.54 -10.35
CA LYS A 219 -23.23 10.08 -9.04
C LYS A 219 -22.73 8.96 -8.16
N VAL A 220 -21.45 8.99 -7.81
CA VAL A 220 -20.82 8.01 -6.93
C VAL A 220 -20.46 8.67 -5.61
N VAL A 221 -20.93 8.10 -4.50
CA VAL A 221 -20.45 8.49 -3.18
C VAL A 221 -19.45 7.44 -2.71
N ALA A 222 -18.22 7.87 -2.43
CA ALA A 222 -17.14 7.04 -1.96
C ALA A 222 -16.89 7.29 -0.47
N TRP A 223 -17.02 6.26 0.38
CA TRP A 223 -16.50 6.30 1.74
C TRP A 223 -14.99 6.18 1.74
N ASP A 224 -14.34 7.15 2.37
CA ASP A 224 -12.89 7.21 2.50
C ASP A 224 -12.43 6.51 3.78
N TYR A 225 -11.97 5.27 3.64
CA TYR A 225 -11.28 4.51 4.69
C TYR A 225 -9.75 4.59 4.57
N GLY A 226 -9.25 5.43 3.66
CA GLY A 226 -7.86 5.55 3.24
C GLY A 226 -7.73 5.36 1.72
N VAL A 227 -8.52 6.11 0.97
CA VAL A 227 -8.66 5.94 -0.49
C VAL A 227 -7.37 6.31 -1.22
N LYS A 228 -6.91 5.43 -2.13
CA LYS A 228 -5.88 5.73 -3.11
C LYS A 228 -6.45 6.61 -4.22
N ARG A 229 -5.68 7.63 -4.63
CA ARG A 229 -6.06 8.55 -5.71
C ARG A 229 -6.40 7.83 -7.01
N ASN A 230 -5.67 6.77 -7.34
CA ASN A 230 -5.90 6.05 -8.59
C ASN A 230 -7.27 5.35 -8.66
N ILE A 231 -7.85 4.97 -7.54
CA ILE A 231 -9.23 4.49 -7.48
C ILE A 231 -10.21 5.56 -7.96
N LEU A 232 -10.06 6.79 -7.42
CA LEU A 232 -10.91 7.91 -7.80
C LEU A 232 -10.70 8.32 -9.26
N ARG A 233 -9.43 8.30 -9.73
CA ARG A 233 -9.10 8.56 -11.14
C ARG A 233 -9.78 7.56 -12.07
N MET A 234 -9.76 6.28 -11.75
CA MET A 234 -10.39 5.22 -12.56
C MET A 234 -11.92 5.37 -12.59
N LEU A 235 -12.56 5.79 -11.50
CA LEU A 235 -13.98 6.09 -11.47
C LEU A 235 -14.31 7.34 -12.31
N ALA A 236 -13.53 8.42 -12.16
CA ALA A 236 -13.70 9.65 -12.94
C ALA A 236 -13.54 9.40 -14.45
N SER A 237 -12.56 8.60 -14.86
CA SER A 237 -12.35 8.19 -16.26
C SER A 237 -13.54 7.39 -16.83
N ARG A 238 -14.38 6.79 -15.96
CA ARG A 238 -15.58 6.02 -16.31
C ARG A 238 -16.88 6.82 -16.16
N ASP A 239 -16.79 8.13 -16.31
CA ASP A 239 -17.95 9.03 -16.31
C ASP A 239 -18.70 9.11 -14.96
N CYS A 240 -17.97 8.96 -13.84
CA CYS A 240 -18.51 9.15 -12.50
C CYS A 240 -18.27 10.58 -11.98
N ASP A 241 -19.32 11.18 -11.41
CA ASP A 241 -19.27 12.39 -10.58
C ASP A 241 -19.10 11.95 -9.12
N ILE A 242 -17.90 12.15 -8.57
CA ILE A 242 -17.48 11.51 -7.34
C ILE A 242 -17.54 12.49 -6.18
N THR A 243 -18.30 12.15 -5.15
CA THR A 243 -18.28 12.80 -3.84
C THR A 243 -17.62 11.86 -2.83
N VAL A 244 -16.51 12.28 -2.25
CA VAL A 244 -15.79 11.51 -1.21
C VAL A 244 -16.24 12.00 0.16
N VAL A 245 -16.60 11.06 1.04
CA VAL A 245 -17.09 11.33 2.39
C VAL A 245 -16.21 10.66 3.45
N PRO A 246 -16.07 11.28 4.65
CA PRO A 246 -15.34 10.66 5.75
C PRO A 246 -15.86 9.27 6.13
N ALA A 247 -14.97 8.42 6.66
CA ALA A 247 -15.27 7.05 7.04
C ALA A 247 -16.49 6.89 7.95
N GLN A 248 -16.71 7.84 8.86
CA GLN A 248 -17.79 7.82 9.85
C GLN A 248 -19.11 8.48 9.37
N THR A 249 -19.18 8.89 8.10
CA THR A 249 -20.42 9.51 7.56
C THR A 249 -21.58 8.52 7.64
N PRO A 250 -22.71 8.86 8.29
CA PRO A 250 -23.85 7.97 8.41
C PRO A 250 -24.47 7.62 7.05
N ALA A 251 -25.01 6.41 6.93
CA ALA A 251 -25.72 5.98 5.72
C ALA A 251 -26.83 6.94 5.28
N ALA A 252 -27.58 7.50 6.22
CA ALA A 252 -28.65 8.46 5.92
C ALA A 252 -28.15 9.71 5.18
N GLU A 253 -26.96 10.23 5.54
CA GLU A 253 -26.36 11.38 4.86
C GLU A 253 -25.90 11.00 3.45
N VAL A 254 -25.27 9.83 3.29
CA VAL A 254 -24.87 9.30 1.98
C VAL A 254 -26.06 9.08 1.07
N LEU A 255 -27.13 8.47 1.57
CA LEU A 255 -28.36 8.24 0.80
C LEU A 255 -29.10 9.53 0.42
N ALA A 256 -29.01 10.58 1.27
CA ALA A 256 -29.57 11.90 0.97
C ALA A 256 -28.89 12.61 -0.23
N MET A 257 -27.66 12.19 -0.59
CA MET A 257 -26.96 12.69 -1.79
C MET A 257 -27.53 12.09 -3.09
N ASN A 258 -28.44 11.12 -2.99
CA ASN A 258 -29.04 10.39 -4.10
C ASN A 258 -27.99 9.76 -5.06
N PRO A 259 -27.11 8.89 -4.56
CA PRO A 259 -26.10 8.26 -5.39
C PRO A 259 -26.70 7.22 -6.36
N ASP A 260 -26.10 7.10 -7.53
CA ASP A 260 -26.34 6.00 -8.46
C ASP A 260 -25.56 4.75 -8.04
N GLY A 261 -24.40 4.92 -7.41
CA GLY A 261 -23.55 3.88 -6.86
C GLY A 261 -22.79 4.32 -5.61
N ILE A 262 -22.43 3.35 -4.78
CA ILE A 262 -21.66 3.58 -3.56
C ILE A 262 -20.36 2.79 -3.64
N PHE A 263 -19.27 3.49 -3.34
CA PHE A 263 -17.94 2.91 -3.35
C PHE A 263 -17.35 2.81 -1.93
N LEU A 264 -16.81 1.64 -1.58
CA LEU A 264 -16.13 1.38 -0.31
C LEU A 264 -14.63 1.30 -0.58
N SER A 265 -13.87 2.29 -0.12
CA SER A 265 -12.45 2.37 -0.48
C SER A 265 -11.58 1.32 0.22
N ASN A 266 -10.35 1.19 -0.26
CA ASN A 266 -9.26 0.56 0.47
C ASN A 266 -8.94 1.32 1.76
N GLY A 267 -8.08 0.75 2.61
CA GLY A 267 -7.62 1.37 3.84
C GLY A 267 -6.78 0.43 4.70
N PRO A 268 -6.17 0.97 5.77
CA PRO A 268 -5.32 0.24 6.69
C PRO A 268 -6.10 -0.41 7.83
N GLY A 269 -5.44 -1.31 8.53
CA GLY A 269 -5.86 -1.77 9.85
C GLY A 269 -6.74 -2.99 9.85
N ASP A 270 -7.37 -3.20 11.00
CA ASP A 270 -8.31 -4.28 11.26
C ASP A 270 -9.73 -3.82 10.88
N PRO A 271 -10.51 -4.60 10.10
CA PRO A 271 -11.88 -4.22 9.76
C PRO A 271 -12.86 -4.35 10.94
N GLU A 272 -12.60 -5.23 11.93
CA GLU A 272 -13.54 -5.50 13.03
C GLU A 272 -13.89 -4.29 13.90
N PRO A 273 -12.93 -3.40 14.28
CA PRO A 273 -13.27 -2.21 15.07
C PRO A 273 -13.98 -1.09 14.29
N CYS A 274 -14.16 -1.23 12.97
CA CYS A 274 -14.88 -0.27 12.12
C CYS A 274 -16.40 -0.47 12.18
N ASP A 275 -16.97 -0.62 13.37
CA ASP A 275 -18.39 -0.92 13.64
C ASP A 275 -19.35 0.10 13.01
N TYR A 276 -18.98 1.37 13.00
CA TYR A 276 -19.71 2.46 12.32
C TYR A 276 -19.85 2.23 10.82
N ALA A 277 -18.78 1.76 10.16
CA ALA A 277 -18.77 1.48 8.73
C ALA A 277 -19.59 0.22 8.42
N ILE A 278 -19.39 -0.86 9.20
CA ILE A 278 -20.16 -2.12 9.06
C ILE A 278 -21.65 -1.84 9.17
N LYS A 279 -22.07 -1.02 10.16
CA LYS A 279 -23.46 -0.63 10.35
C LYS A 279 -23.97 0.19 9.16
N ALA A 280 -23.25 1.23 8.74
CA ALA A 280 -23.66 2.09 7.64
C ALA A 280 -23.77 1.32 6.32
N ILE A 281 -22.85 0.39 6.03
CA ILE A 281 -22.91 -0.49 4.87
C ILE A 281 -24.14 -1.40 4.95
N GLY A 282 -24.44 -1.99 6.13
CA GLY A 282 -25.65 -2.79 6.35
C GLY A 282 -26.93 -2.01 6.02
N GLU A 283 -27.03 -0.74 6.47
CA GLU A 283 -28.17 0.12 6.15
C GLU A 283 -28.30 0.43 4.64
N VAL A 284 -27.15 0.62 3.95
CA VAL A 284 -27.13 0.82 2.49
C VAL A 284 -27.55 -0.44 1.75
N LEU A 285 -27.14 -1.60 2.21
CA LEU A 285 -27.52 -2.90 1.59
C LEU A 285 -29.03 -3.19 1.65
N GLU A 286 -29.82 -2.51 2.51
CA GLU A 286 -31.27 -2.55 2.46
C GLU A 286 -31.86 -1.86 1.22
N THR A 287 -31.06 -1.03 0.54
CA THR A 287 -31.41 -0.43 -0.74
C THR A 287 -30.98 -1.32 -1.91
N ASN A 288 -31.35 -0.94 -3.14
CA ASN A 288 -30.84 -1.59 -4.37
C ASN A 288 -29.80 -0.70 -5.08
N ILE A 289 -29.11 0.17 -4.35
CA ILE A 289 -28.01 0.96 -4.89
C ILE A 289 -26.79 0.03 -5.07
N PRO A 290 -26.16 0.02 -6.25
CA PRO A 290 -24.94 -0.74 -6.49
C PRO A 290 -23.82 -0.38 -5.51
N VAL A 291 -23.15 -1.41 -4.97
CA VAL A 291 -22.03 -1.24 -4.03
C VAL A 291 -20.81 -1.99 -4.57
N PHE A 292 -19.67 -1.30 -4.63
CA PHE A 292 -18.38 -1.90 -4.95
C PHE A 292 -17.37 -1.60 -3.85
N GLY A 293 -16.68 -2.64 -3.32
CA GLY A 293 -15.68 -2.53 -2.27
C GLY A 293 -14.31 -3.06 -2.67
N ILE A 294 -13.25 -2.34 -2.29
CA ILE A 294 -11.85 -2.72 -2.55
C ILE A 294 -11.10 -2.86 -1.23
N CYS A 295 -10.35 -3.96 -1.06
CA CYS A 295 -9.44 -4.24 0.04
C CYS A 295 -10.14 -4.13 1.41
N LEU A 296 -9.94 -3.08 2.20
CA LEU A 296 -10.70 -2.86 3.44
C LEU A 296 -12.20 -2.77 3.16
N GLY A 297 -12.62 -2.10 2.08
CA GLY A 297 -14.03 -2.05 1.65
C GLY A 297 -14.61 -3.41 1.32
N HIS A 298 -13.80 -4.35 0.79
CA HIS A 298 -14.20 -5.74 0.60
C HIS A 298 -14.46 -6.42 1.95
N GLN A 299 -13.54 -6.26 2.91
CA GLN A 299 -13.68 -6.86 4.24
C GLN A 299 -14.91 -6.31 4.97
N LEU A 300 -15.11 -4.98 4.93
CA LEU A 300 -16.27 -4.32 5.55
C LEU A 300 -17.60 -4.75 4.92
N LEU A 301 -17.66 -4.91 3.59
CA LEU A 301 -18.83 -5.44 2.91
C LEU A 301 -19.13 -6.87 3.34
N ALA A 302 -18.11 -7.71 3.49
CA ALA A 302 -18.25 -9.08 3.97
C ALA A 302 -18.77 -9.12 5.41
N LEU A 303 -18.22 -8.31 6.32
CA LEU A 303 -18.67 -8.23 7.72
C LEU A 303 -20.11 -7.71 7.80
N ALA A 304 -20.45 -6.66 7.05
CA ALA A 304 -21.82 -6.14 6.96
C ALA A 304 -22.81 -7.15 6.39
N SER A 305 -22.34 -8.12 5.60
CA SER A 305 -23.14 -9.24 5.09
C SER A 305 -23.22 -10.43 6.04
N GLY A 306 -22.51 -10.42 7.18
CA GLY A 306 -22.53 -11.45 8.22
C GLY A 306 -21.38 -12.46 8.18
N ALA A 307 -20.36 -12.25 7.37
CA ALA A 307 -19.11 -13.02 7.40
C ALA A 307 -18.18 -12.54 8.53
N GLN A 308 -17.06 -13.23 8.72
CA GLN A 308 -16.02 -12.89 9.69
C GLN A 308 -14.68 -12.63 9.02
N SER A 309 -13.84 -11.80 9.65
CA SER A 309 -12.46 -11.56 9.20
C SER A 309 -11.47 -12.41 10.00
N MET A 310 -10.26 -12.56 9.44
CA MET A 310 -9.15 -13.21 10.12
C MET A 310 -7.85 -12.47 9.86
N LYS A 311 -6.95 -12.40 10.87
CA LYS A 311 -5.58 -11.90 10.69
C LYS A 311 -4.76 -12.97 9.97
N MET A 312 -4.09 -12.58 8.89
CA MET A 312 -3.16 -13.46 8.15
C MET A 312 -1.80 -13.53 8.83
N GLY A 313 -1.01 -14.54 8.52
CA GLY A 313 0.35 -14.71 9.05
C GLY A 313 1.27 -13.56 8.64
N HIS A 314 1.53 -13.40 7.34
CA HIS A 314 2.38 -12.33 6.79
C HIS A 314 1.66 -11.42 5.79
N GLY A 315 0.37 -11.67 5.55
CA GLY A 315 -0.42 -10.90 4.59
C GLY A 315 -0.02 -11.14 3.13
N HIS A 316 -0.67 -10.40 2.25
CA HIS A 316 -0.32 -10.34 0.83
C HIS A 316 0.13 -8.91 0.49
N HIS A 317 1.38 -8.75 0.07
CA HIS A 317 1.94 -7.46 -0.33
C HIS A 317 2.82 -7.64 -1.57
N GLY A 318 2.40 -7.10 -2.69
CA GLY A 318 3.13 -7.20 -3.95
C GLY A 318 2.24 -7.00 -5.17
N ALA A 319 2.86 -6.91 -6.33
CA ALA A 319 2.20 -6.65 -7.61
C ALA A 319 2.26 -7.86 -8.57
N ASN A 320 2.37 -9.07 -8.04
CA ASN A 320 2.56 -10.29 -8.81
C ASN A 320 1.75 -11.48 -8.25
N HIS A 321 0.64 -11.21 -7.58
CA HIS A 321 -0.20 -12.23 -6.96
C HIS A 321 -1.20 -12.82 -7.97
N PRO A 322 -1.14 -14.13 -8.28
CA PRO A 322 -2.09 -14.77 -9.15
C PRO A 322 -3.41 -15.04 -8.41
N VAL A 323 -4.51 -14.57 -8.98
CA VAL A 323 -5.87 -14.75 -8.48
C VAL A 323 -6.72 -15.38 -9.56
N GLN A 324 -7.51 -16.38 -9.20
CA GLN A 324 -8.42 -17.06 -10.12
C GLN A 324 -9.84 -16.50 -9.97
N ASP A 325 -10.46 -16.10 -11.09
CA ASP A 325 -11.90 -15.94 -11.23
C ASP A 325 -12.53 -17.34 -11.21
N ILE A 326 -13.34 -17.66 -10.19
CA ILE A 326 -13.89 -19.00 -9.97
C ILE A 326 -14.85 -19.39 -11.08
N ALA A 327 -15.69 -18.45 -11.53
CA ALA A 327 -16.72 -18.72 -12.53
C ALA A 327 -16.14 -18.92 -13.94
N LYS A 328 -15.12 -18.13 -14.30
CA LYS A 328 -14.49 -18.20 -15.63
C LYS A 328 -13.31 -19.14 -15.69
N GLY A 329 -12.71 -19.49 -14.54
CA GLY A 329 -11.48 -20.26 -14.47
C GLY A 329 -10.23 -19.51 -14.96
N THR A 330 -10.34 -18.22 -15.28
CA THR A 330 -9.23 -17.39 -15.74
C THR A 330 -8.35 -16.97 -14.57
N VAL A 331 -7.04 -16.85 -14.80
CA VAL A 331 -6.06 -16.35 -13.81
C VAL A 331 -5.66 -14.94 -14.19
N MET A 332 -5.67 -14.06 -13.22
CA MET A 332 -5.27 -12.66 -13.33
C MET A 332 -4.11 -12.39 -12.38
N ILE A 333 -3.18 -11.55 -12.78
CA ILE A 333 -2.11 -11.09 -11.90
C ILE A 333 -2.57 -9.79 -11.24
N THR A 334 -2.42 -9.71 -9.92
CA THR A 334 -3.02 -8.64 -9.13
C THR A 334 -2.01 -7.96 -8.22
N SER A 335 -2.28 -6.70 -7.90
CA SER A 335 -1.65 -5.98 -6.80
C SER A 335 -2.39 -6.28 -5.50
N GLN A 336 -1.63 -6.54 -4.42
CA GLN A 336 -2.17 -6.90 -3.11
C GLN A 336 -1.47 -6.11 -2.01
N ASN A 337 -2.24 -5.64 -1.04
CA ASN A 337 -1.72 -4.99 0.17
C ASN A 337 -2.70 -5.15 1.32
N HIS A 338 -2.70 -6.31 1.97
CA HIS A 338 -3.58 -6.56 3.12
C HIS A 338 -3.00 -7.58 4.10
N GLY A 339 -3.19 -7.36 5.39
CA GLY A 339 -2.80 -8.26 6.48
C GLY A 339 -3.99 -9.00 7.11
N PHE A 340 -5.22 -8.71 6.66
CA PHE A 340 -6.45 -9.37 7.06
C PHE A 340 -7.15 -9.94 5.81
N ALA A 341 -7.97 -10.96 5.99
CA ALA A 341 -8.77 -11.57 4.95
C ALA A 341 -10.16 -11.93 5.49
N VAL A 342 -11.11 -12.18 4.60
CA VAL A 342 -12.42 -12.73 4.96
C VAL A 342 -12.30 -14.24 5.07
N ASP A 343 -12.83 -14.82 6.16
CA ASP A 343 -12.92 -16.27 6.32
C ASP A 343 -14.06 -16.83 5.45
N GLU A 344 -13.69 -17.50 4.36
CA GLU A 344 -14.64 -18.08 3.41
C GLU A 344 -15.63 -19.05 4.05
N ALA A 345 -15.20 -19.79 5.11
CA ALA A 345 -16.06 -20.75 5.79
C ALA A 345 -17.25 -20.10 6.52
N THR A 346 -17.19 -18.78 6.74
CA THR A 346 -18.22 -18.00 7.43
C THR A 346 -19.18 -17.29 6.49
N LEU A 347 -19.00 -17.43 5.18
CA LEU A 347 -19.88 -16.76 4.19
C LEU A 347 -21.33 -17.23 4.35
N PRO A 348 -22.30 -16.30 4.54
CA PRO A 348 -23.72 -16.67 4.59
C PRO A 348 -24.25 -17.06 3.20
N ALA A 349 -25.38 -17.77 3.14
CA ALA A 349 -25.93 -18.34 1.91
C ALA A 349 -26.24 -17.33 0.79
N HIS A 350 -26.35 -16.05 1.12
CA HIS A 350 -26.60 -14.97 0.16
C HIS A 350 -25.31 -14.27 -0.31
N VAL A 351 -24.13 -14.83 0.02
CA VAL A 351 -22.82 -14.32 -0.41
C VAL A 351 -22.05 -15.43 -1.11
N GLU A 352 -21.61 -15.17 -2.32
CA GLU A 352 -20.81 -16.10 -3.13
C GLU A 352 -19.35 -15.66 -3.18
N ALA A 353 -18.42 -16.62 -3.08
CA ALA A 353 -17.02 -16.43 -3.39
C ALA A 353 -16.83 -16.31 -4.91
N THR A 354 -16.17 -15.25 -5.36
CA THR A 354 -15.96 -15.00 -6.80
C THR A 354 -14.50 -15.21 -7.24
N HIS A 355 -13.55 -14.98 -6.34
CA HIS A 355 -12.12 -15.04 -6.65
C HIS A 355 -11.33 -15.70 -5.52
N LYS A 356 -10.25 -16.40 -5.87
CA LYS A 356 -9.32 -17.06 -4.93
C LYS A 356 -7.86 -16.81 -5.28
N SER A 357 -7.05 -16.61 -4.25
CA SER A 357 -5.58 -16.61 -4.36
C SER A 357 -5.05 -17.99 -4.76
N LEU A 358 -4.16 -18.04 -5.74
CA LEU A 358 -3.47 -19.28 -6.11
C LEU A 358 -2.21 -19.53 -5.25
N PHE A 359 -1.81 -18.61 -4.39
CA PHE A 359 -0.71 -18.84 -3.46
C PHE A 359 -1.12 -19.68 -2.26
N ASP A 360 -2.28 -19.42 -1.69
CA ASP A 360 -2.71 -20.01 -0.43
C ASP A 360 -4.21 -20.35 -0.34
N GLY A 361 -4.96 -20.13 -1.42
CA GLY A 361 -6.40 -20.42 -1.48
C GLY A 361 -7.30 -19.41 -0.74
N THR A 362 -6.76 -18.33 -0.20
CA THR A 362 -7.56 -17.31 0.50
C THR A 362 -8.58 -16.65 -0.41
N LEU A 363 -9.71 -16.27 0.15
CA LEU A 363 -10.79 -15.56 -0.54
C LEU A 363 -10.31 -14.20 -1.04
N GLN A 364 -10.58 -13.89 -2.31
CA GLN A 364 -10.14 -12.66 -2.96
C GLN A 364 -11.28 -11.83 -3.53
N GLY A 365 -12.51 -12.30 -3.45
CA GLY A 365 -13.66 -11.54 -3.90
C GLY A 365 -14.98 -12.20 -3.54
N ILE A 366 -15.99 -11.37 -3.30
CA ILE A 366 -17.36 -11.81 -3.01
C ILE A 366 -18.37 -11.06 -3.86
N ARG A 367 -19.56 -11.66 -4.01
CA ARG A 367 -20.76 -11.05 -4.58
C ARG A 367 -21.97 -11.40 -3.72
N ARG A 368 -22.85 -10.43 -3.51
CA ARG A 368 -24.20 -10.68 -2.98
C ARG A 368 -25.09 -11.25 -4.08
N THR A 369 -25.88 -12.29 -3.77
CA THR A 369 -26.84 -12.89 -4.71
C THR A 369 -28.20 -12.20 -4.69
N ASP A 370 -28.48 -11.48 -3.63
CA ASP A 370 -29.76 -10.80 -3.36
C ASP A 370 -29.70 -9.27 -3.53
N LYS A 371 -28.49 -8.70 -3.69
CA LYS A 371 -28.24 -7.25 -3.80
C LYS A 371 -27.18 -6.98 -4.87
N PRO A 372 -27.22 -5.82 -5.54
CA PRO A 372 -26.21 -5.44 -6.53
C PRO A 372 -24.90 -4.98 -5.83
N ALA A 373 -24.29 -5.88 -5.05
CA ALA A 373 -23.09 -5.58 -4.27
C ALA A 373 -22.03 -6.66 -4.48
N TYR A 374 -20.80 -6.23 -4.71
CA TYR A 374 -19.63 -7.09 -4.87
C TYR A 374 -18.34 -6.39 -4.43
N SER A 375 -17.29 -7.16 -4.26
CA SER A 375 -16.02 -6.60 -3.81
C SER A 375 -14.83 -7.47 -4.18
N PHE A 376 -13.64 -6.87 -4.12
CA PHE A 376 -12.37 -7.51 -4.42
C PHE A 376 -11.31 -7.18 -3.36
N GLN A 377 -10.58 -8.21 -2.89
CA GLN A 377 -9.59 -8.04 -1.82
C GLN A 377 -8.31 -7.35 -2.32
N GLY A 378 -7.89 -7.60 -3.55
CA GLY A 378 -6.75 -6.94 -4.17
C GLY A 378 -7.09 -5.54 -4.67
N HIS A 379 -6.13 -4.94 -5.37
CA HIS A 379 -6.18 -3.56 -5.85
C HIS A 379 -6.35 -3.51 -7.38
N PRO A 380 -7.60 -3.44 -7.91
CA PRO A 380 -7.82 -3.37 -9.36
C PRO A 380 -7.37 -2.06 -9.98
N GLU A 381 -7.14 -1.03 -9.18
CA GLU A 381 -6.56 0.23 -9.59
C GLU A 381 -5.05 0.16 -9.80
N ALA A 382 -4.39 -0.92 -9.38
CA ALA A 382 -2.93 -1.08 -9.41
C ALA A 382 -2.20 0.05 -8.64
N SER A 383 -1.29 0.77 -9.26
CA SER A 383 -0.52 1.88 -8.69
C SER A 383 0.16 1.54 -7.35
N PRO A 384 1.21 0.68 -7.36
CA PRO A 384 1.76 0.03 -8.55
C PRO A 384 1.09 -1.31 -8.90
N GLY A 385 1.30 -1.78 -10.10
CA GLY A 385 0.99 -3.16 -10.46
C GLY A 385 0.31 -3.37 -11.80
N PRO A 386 -0.12 -4.63 -12.08
CA PRO A 386 -0.82 -5.00 -13.29
C PRO A 386 -2.28 -4.54 -13.30
N HIS A 387 -2.84 -4.37 -14.49
CA HIS A 387 -4.21 -3.89 -14.72
C HIS A 387 -5.21 -5.00 -15.08
N ASP A 388 -4.86 -6.27 -14.91
CA ASP A 388 -5.69 -7.43 -15.30
C ASP A 388 -7.10 -7.40 -14.70
N VAL A 389 -7.24 -6.84 -13.50
CA VAL A 389 -8.51 -6.77 -12.76
C VAL A 389 -9.21 -5.41 -12.86
N ALA A 390 -8.66 -4.45 -13.61
CA ALA A 390 -9.29 -3.16 -13.87
C ALA A 390 -10.75 -3.25 -14.42
N PRO A 391 -11.14 -4.29 -15.21
CA PRO A 391 -12.53 -4.48 -15.64
C PRO A 391 -13.57 -4.64 -14.52
N LEU A 392 -13.16 -4.81 -13.26
CA LEU A 392 -14.08 -4.76 -12.12
C LEU A 392 -14.74 -3.38 -11.98
N PHE A 393 -14.06 -2.30 -12.32
CA PHE A 393 -14.69 -0.97 -12.37
C PHE A 393 -15.80 -0.88 -13.42
N ASP A 394 -15.64 -1.55 -14.58
CA ASP A 394 -16.65 -1.56 -15.64
C ASP A 394 -17.90 -2.34 -15.22
N GLU A 395 -17.73 -3.35 -14.34
CA GLU A 395 -18.88 -4.05 -13.73
C GLU A 395 -19.70 -3.10 -12.85
N PHE A 396 -19.07 -2.22 -12.08
CA PHE A 396 -19.75 -1.23 -11.26
C PHE A 396 -20.57 -0.27 -12.13
N ILE A 397 -20.01 0.20 -13.25
CA ILE A 397 -20.74 1.02 -14.22
C ILE A 397 -21.97 0.28 -14.76
N ARG A 398 -21.82 -0.98 -15.17
CA ARG A 398 -22.95 -1.79 -15.68
C ARG A 398 -24.08 -1.96 -14.66
N LEU A 399 -23.76 -2.12 -13.37
CA LEU A 399 -24.76 -2.21 -12.32
C LEU A 399 -25.53 -0.90 -12.15
N MET A 400 -24.86 0.25 -12.25
CA MET A 400 -25.51 1.56 -12.20
C MET A 400 -26.38 1.80 -13.45
N GLU A 401 -25.94 1.37 -14.64
CA GLU A 401 -26.73 1.41 -15.89
C GLU A 401 -28.02 0.60 -15.76
N ALA A 402 -27.92 -0.63 -15.26
CA ALA A 402 -29.06 -1.52 -15.09
C ALA A 402 -30.09 -0.99 -14.07
N ARG A 403 -29.67 -0.21 -13.07
CA ARG A 403 -30.57 0.43 -12.10
C ARG A 403 -31.30 1.64 -12.71
N SER A 404 -30.67 2.34 -13.65
CA SER A 404 -31.21 3.55 -14.28
C SER A 404 -32.14 3.25 -15.45
N ALA A 405 -32.17 1.99 -15.94
CA ALA A 405 -33.02 1.50 -17.03
C ALA A 405 -34.42 1.07 -16.53
#